data_60bfca76ac1ba098888b3399cff1b3e1
#
_entry.id   60bfca76ac1ba098888b3399cff1b3e1
#
_cell.length_a   1.000
_cell.length_b   1.000
_cell.length_c   1.000
_cell.angle_alpha   90.00
_cell.angle_beta   90.00
_cell.angle_gamma   90.00
#
_symmetry.space_group_name_H-M   'P 1'
#
loop_
_entity.id
_entity.type
_entity.pdbx_description
1 polymer ?
#
loop_
_entity_poly.entity_id
_entity_poly.type
_entity_poly.pdbx_seq_one_letter_code
_entity_poly.pdbx_strand_id
1 'polypeptide(L)'
;QKYGREKVGEIFQQMKRAQNDEQGFESALGVDYEKLTDDWHDFVKREYWPDLVNRENFDDFSTKITDRTETRNFYNVSPSFSPDGNTIAYFSDQDGYMDLILYEVDSEKQKRRLIRGNTTPDLEELKWLQPGISWSPDGKSISFASKSGEQDSIIIVDIKTGKYKKIPINLDGVFTTSWHPFENKIA
;
A
#
# COMPACT_ATOMS: atom_id res chain seq x y z
N GLN A 1 -30.16 13.20 -12.85
CA GLN A 1 -30.27 14.09 -14.02
C GLN A 1 -29.78 13.42 -15.32
N LYS A 2 -28.69 12.66 -15.31
CA LYS A 2 -28.07 12.01 -16.50
C LYS A 2 -29.06 11.09 -17.24
N TYR A 3 -29.88 10.35 -16.52
CA TYR A 3 -30.78 9.32 -17.09
C TYR A 3 -32.25 9.71 -17.14
N GLY A 4 -32.63 10.86 -16.60
CA GLY A 4 -34.01 11.32 -16.53
C GLY A 4 -34.83 10.71 -15.39
N ARG A 5 -35.94 11.35 -15.01
CA ARG A 5 -36.81 10.90 -13.92
C ARG A 5 -37.61 9.66 -14.29
N GLU A 6 -37.92 9.48 -15.56
CA GLU A 6 -38.66 8.35 -16.12
C GLU A 6 -37.96 7.02 -15.89
N LYS A 7 -36.61 7.03 -15.86
CA LYS A 7 -35.82 5.82 -15.60
C LYS A 7 -35.98 5.26 -14.20
N VAL A 8 -36.41 6.06 -13.23
CA VAL A 8 -36.67 5.58 -11.87
C VAL A 8 -37.73 4.49 -11.84
N GLY A 9 -38.85 4.70 -12.56
CA GLY A 9 -39.92 3.68 -12.68
C GLY A 9 -39.43 2.42 -13.38
N GLU A 10 -38.64 2.57 -14.43
CA GLU A 10 -38.08 1.45 -15.19
C GLU A 10 -37.10 0.63 -14.32
N ILE A 11 -36.22 1.28 -13.54
CA ILE A 11 -35.33 0.61 -12.60
C ILE A 11 -36.11 -0.27 -11.64
N PHE A 12 -37.16 0.24 -10.98
CA PHE A 12 -37.95 -0.56 -10.06
C PHE A 12 -38.66 -1.74 -10.74
N GLN A 13 -39.13 -1.57 -11.98
CA GLN A 13 -39.71 -2.68 -12.73
C GLN A 13 -38.69 -3.76 -13.05
N GLN A 14 -37.46 -3.38 -13.45
CA GLN A 14 -36.42 -4.33 -13.76
C GLN A 14 -35.88 -5.02 -12.50
N MET A 15 -35.72 -4.30 -11.38
CA MET A 15 -35.37 -4.89 -10.08
C MET A 15 -36.38 -5.96 -9.65
N LYS A 16 -37.67 -5.66 -9.81
CA LYS A 16 -38.76 -6.64 -9.51
C LYS A 16 -38.67 -7.87 -10.41
N ARG A 17 -38.33 -7.73 -11.69
CA ARG A 17 -38.18 -8.84 -12.63
C ARG A 17 -36.94 -9.68 -12.36
N ALA A 18 -35.83 -9.03 -12.10
CA ALA A 18 -34.51 -9.67 -11.86
C ALA A 18 -34.42 -10.25 -10.44
N GLN A 19 -35.27 -9.80 -9.51
CA GLN A 19 -35.12 -10.07 -8.07
C GLN A 19 -33.74 -9.73 -7.50
N ASN A 20 -33.08 -8.78 -8.15
CA ASN A 20 -31.71 -8.32 -7.86
C ASN A 20 -31.64 -6.83 -8.24
N ASP A 21 -31.09 -6.02 -7.35
CA ASP A 21 -30.97 -4.58 -7.52
C ASP A 21 -29.91 -4.22 -8.57
N GLU A 22 -28.72 -4.82 -8.53
CA GLU A 22 -27.64 -4.57 -9.49
C GLU A 22 -28.11 -4.85 -10.92
N GLN A 23 -28.66 -6.04 -11.18
CA GLN A 23 -29.22 -6.41 -12.47
C GLN A 23 -30.38 -5.50 -12.90
N GLY A 24 -31.17 -5.03 -11.94
CA GLY A 24 -32.21 -4.06 -12.19
C GLY A 24 -31.69 -2.73 -12.71
N PHE A 25 -30.64 -2.20 -12.13
CA PHE A 25 -29.96 -0.99 -12.59
C PHE A 25 -29.32 -1.19 -13.98
N GLU A 26 -28.58 -2.27 -14.17
CA GLU A 26 -27.92 -2.58 -15.44
C GLU A 26 -28.93 -2.71 -16.57
N SER A 27 -30.05 -3.44 -16.34
CA SER A 27 -31.08 -3.65 -17.36
C SER A 27 -31.84 -2.36 -17.71
N ALA A 28 -32.06 -1.46 -16.76
CA ALA A 28 -32.77 -0.21 -16.98
C ALA A 28 -31.89 0.90 -17.59
N LEU A 29 -30.62 0.95 -17.21
CA LEU A 29 -29.73 2.04 -17.58
C LEU A 29 -28.73 1.68 -18.69
N GLY A 30 -28.54 0.38 -18.95
CA GLY A 30 -27.57 -0.12 -19.94
C GLY A 30 -26.11 0.12 -19.55
N VAL A 31 -25.85 0.26 -18.27
CA VAL A 31 -24.51 0.45 -17.71
C VAL A 31 -24.29 -0.51 -16.55
N ASP A 32 -23.07 -0.97 -16.40
CA ASP A 32 -22.62 -1.78 -15.28
C ASP A 32 -22.81 -1.04 -13.95
N TYR A 33 -23.20 -1.77 -12.90
CA TYR A 33 -23.51 -1.18 -11.60
C TYR A 33 -22.29 -0.55 -10.93
N GLU A 34 -21.14 -1.17 -11.07
CA GLU A 34 -19.87 -0.65 -10.54
C GLU A 34 -19.51 0.68 -11.24
N LYS A 35 -19.61 0.68 -12.57
CA LYS A 35 -19.42 1.91 -13.36
C LYS A 35 -20.43 3.01 -13.03
N LEU A 36 -21.67 2.66 -12.75
CA LEU A 36 -22.69 3.62 -12.32
C LEU A 36 -22.31 4.26 -10.98
N THR A 37 -21.78 3.47 -10.06
CA THR A 37 -21.31 3.92 -8.75
C THR A 37 -20.11 4.88 -8.89
N ASP A 38 -19.16 4.56 -9.74
CA ASP A 38 -18.01 5.41 -10.03
C ASP A 38 -18.44 6.74 -10.68
N ASP A 39 -19.30 6.67 -11.70
CA ASP A 39 -19.88 7.86 -12.35
C ASP A 39 -20.62 8.76 -11.34
N TRP A 40 -21.31 8.16 -10.36
CA TRP A 40 -22.00 8.89 -9.29
C TRP A 40 -21.00 9.54 -8.31
N HIS A 41 -19.97 8.81 -7.89
CA HIS A 41 -18.92 9.37 -7.04
C HIS A 41 -18.22 10.54 -7.72
N ASP A 42 -17.89 10.42 -8.99
CA ASP A 42 -17.27 11.48 -9.77
C ASP A 42 -18.19 12.70 -9.92
N PHE A 43 -19.47 12.48 -10.15
CA PHE A 43 -20.46 13.56 -10.18
C PHE A 43 -20.52 14.30 -8.83
N VAL A 44 -20.60 13.56 -7.73
CA VAL A 44 -20.65 14.15 -6.38
C VAL A 44 -19.38 14.93 -6.08
N LYS A 45 -18.21 14.38 -6.41
CA LYS A 45 -16.94 15.08 -6.26
C LYS A 45 -16.92 16.41 -7.02
N ARG A 46 -17.33 16.40 -8.30
CA ARG A 46 -17.37 17.61 -9.13
C ARG A 46 -18.34 18.65 -8.64
N GLU A 47 -19.49 18.23 -8.12
CA GLU A 47 -20.53 19.15 -7.65
C GLU A 47 -20.18 19.79 -6.30
N TYR A 48 -19.63 19.00 -5.38
CA TYR A 48 -19.40 19.44 -4.01
C TYR A 48 -17.95 19.77 -3.68
N TRP A 49 -17.00 19.34 -4.54
CA TRP A 49 -15.57 19.66 -4.40
C TRP A 49 -15.01 20.22 -5.72
N PRO A 50 -15.42 21.44 -6.11
CA PRO A 50 -14.99 22.04 -7.39
C PRO A 50 -13.47 22.19 -7.53
N ASP A 51 -12.75 22.25 -6.41
CA ASP A 51 -11.28 22.29 -6.41
C ASP A 51 -10.64 20.99 -6.94
N LEU A 52 -11.37 19.89 -6.95
CA LEU A 52 -10.89 18.61 -7.51
C LEU A 52 -11.05 18.52 -9.02
N VAL A 53 -11.93 19.33 -9.62
CA VAL A 53 -12.20 19.29 -11.08
C VAL A 53 -10.96 19.63 -11.90
N ASN A 54 -10.07 20.43 -11.33
CA ASN A 54 -8.84 20.89 -11.98
C ASN A 54 -7.61 20.06 -11.58
N ARG A 55 -7.79 18.97 -10.84
CA ARG A 55 -6.70 18.06 -10.45
C ARG A 55 -6.78 16.79 -11.29
N GLU A 56 -5.62 16.34 -11.73
CA GLU A 56 -5.48 15.03 -12.37
C GLU A 56 -5.77 13.91 -11.35
N ASN A 57 -6.42 12.85 -11.78
CA ASN A 57 -6.57 11.65 -10.97
C ASN A 57 -5.23 10.93 -10.88
N PHE A 58 -4.94 10.29 -9.75
CA PHE A 58 -3.71 9.52 -9.59
C PHE A 58 -3.55 8.44 -10.67
N ASP A 59 -4.64 7.82 -11.09
CA ASP A 59 -4.65 6.78 -12.11
C ASP A 59 -4.26 7.28 -13.50
N ASP A 60 -4.32 8.60 -13.75
CA ASP A 60 -3.95 9.21 -15.04
C ASP A 60 -2.42 9.28 -15.24
N PHE A 61 -1.65 9.29 -14.16
CA PHE A 61 -0.19 9.49 -14.21
C PHE A 61 0.63 8.54 -13.32
N SER A 62 -0.02 7.60 -12.61
CA SER A 62 0.65 6.65 -11.73
C SER A 62 0.10 5.24 -11.87
N THR A 63 0.94 4.26 -11.57
CA THR A 63 0.55 2.85 -11.51
C THR A 63 0.37 2.41 -10.07
N LYS A 64 -0.80 1.85 -9.77
CA LYS A 64 -1.11 1.30 -8.46
C LYS A 64 -0.34 -0.01 -8.23
N ILE A 65 0.58 -0.02 -7.28
CA ILE A 65 1.42 -1.18 -6.96
C ILE A 65 0.74 -2.11 -5.94
N THR A 66 -0.01 -1.56 -5.00
CA THR A 66 -0.67 -2.32 -3.95
C THR A 66 -2.17 -2.04 -3.92
N ASP A 67 -2.98 -3.08 -3.79
CA ASP A 67 -4.43 -2.96 -3.64
C ASP A 67 -4.90 -3.67 -2.38
N ARG A 68 -5.44 -2.90 -1.43
CA ARG A 68 -5.98 -3.43 -0.18
C ARG A 68 -7.21 -4.31 -0.38
N THR A 69 -7.98 -4.05 -1.42
CA THR A 69 -9.20 -4.81 -1.71
C THR A 69 -8.87 -6.21 -2.21
N GLU A 70 -7.79 -6.35 -2.98
CA GLU A 70 -7.29 -7.63 -3.46
C GLU A 70 -6.56 -8.42 -2.37
N THR A 71 -5.69 -7.75 -1.61
CA THR A 71 -4.85 -8.39 -0.59
C THR A 71 -5.54 -8.51 0.77
N ARG A 72 -6.67 -7.83 0.97
CA ARG A 72 -7.46 -7.80 2.22
C ARG A 72 -6.66 -7.40 3.45
N ASN A 73 -5.66 -6.57 3.27
CA ASN A 73 -4.83 -6.02 4.34
C ASN A 73 -5.21 -4.58 4.68
N PHE A 74 -4.70 -4.09 5.82
CA PHE A 74 -4.95 -2.72 6.27
C PHE A 74 -3.84 -1.75 5.84
N TYR A 75 -2.59 -2.21 5.87
CA TYR A 75 -1.42 -1.36 5.73
C TYR A 75 -0.50 -1.82 4.60
N ASN A 76 -0.14 -0.89 3.73
CA ASN A 76 1.04 -0.91 2.86
C ASN A 76 1.69 0.46 3.04
N VAL A 77 2.77 0.53 3.80
CA VAL A 77 3.31 1.79 4.34
C VAL A 77 4.83 1.88 4.23
N SER A 78 5.35 3.08 4.43
CA SER A 78 6.78 3.39 4.44
C SER A 78 7.52 2.93 3.17
N PRO A 79 7.00 3.25 1.95
CA PRO A 79 7.70 2.87 0.73
C PRO A 79 9.03 3.60 0.62
N SER A 80 10.06 2.88 0.18
CA SER A 80 11.40 3.40 -0.04
C SER A 80 12.01 2.78 -1.29
N PHE A 81 12.47 3.62 -2.23
CA PHE A 81 13.15 3.16 -3.43
C PHE A 81 14.60 2.75 -3.12
N SER A 82 15.05 1.69 -3.79
CA SER A 82 16.48 1.38 -3.87
C SER A 82 17.26 2.51 -4.56
N PRO A 83 18.57 2.65 -4.31
CA PRO A 83 19.37 3.71 -4.93
C PRO A 83 19.37 3.73 -6.45
N ASP A 84 19.14 2.58 -7.08
CA ASP A 84 19.04 2.42 -8.55
C ASP A 84 17.61 2.63 -9.09
N GLY A 85 16.61 2.81 -8.19
CA GLY A 85 15.21 3.01 -8.55
C GLY A 85 14.44 1.75 -8.98
N ASN A 86 15.10 0.59 -9.03
CA ASN A 86 14.49 -0.63 -9.61
C ASN A 86 13.68 -1.46 -8.60
N THR A 87 13.85 -1.20 -7.31
CA THR A 87 13.15 -1.93 -6.24
C THR A 87 12.51 -0.95 -5.26
N ILE A 88 11.28 -1.26 -4.84
CA ILE A 88 10.60 -0.57 -3.75
C ILE A 88 10.52 -1.53 -2.57
N ALA A 89 11.03 -1.10 -1.41
CA ALA A 89 10.79 -1.78 -0.14
C ALA A 89 9.64 -1.10 0.59
N TYR A 90 8.74 -1.87 1.20
CA TYR A 90 7.65 -1.33 2.00
C TYR A 90 7.22 -2.34 3.07
N PHE A 91 6.55 -1.85 4.10
CA PHE A 91 5.91 -2.71 5.09
C PHE A 91 4.47 -3.02 4.71
N SER A 92 4.06 -4.28 4.94
CA SER A 92 2.71 -4.75 4.66
C SER A 92 2.25 -5.78 5.68
N ASP A 93 0.97 -5.73 6.06
CA ASP A 93 0.33 -6.71 6.95
C ASP A 93 -0.52 -7.75 6.20
N GLN A 94 -0.27 -7.95 4.91
CA GLN A 94 -1.08 -8.84 4.05
C GLN A 94 -1.13 -10.29 4.52
N ASP A 95 -0.13 -10.76 5.27
CA ASP A 95 -0.07 -12.12 5.83
C ASP A 95 -0.39 -12.15 7.34
N GLY A 96 -1.01 -11.10 7.88
CA GLY A 96 -1.48 -10.99 9.25
C GLY A 96 -0.50 -10.34 10.22
N TYR A 97 0.77 -10.23 9.86
CA TYR A 97 1.80 -9.51 10.62
C TYR A 97 2.50 -8.51 9.71
N MET A 98 3.13 -7.50 10.31
CA MET A 98 3.88 -6.51 9.55
C MET A 98 5.15 -7.13 8.99
N ASP A 99 5.20 -7.33 7.68
CA ASP A 99 6.32 -7.91 6.94
C ASP A 99 7.06 -6.83 6.14
N LEU A 100 8.34 -7.05 5.84
CA LEU A 100 9.10 -6.24 4.89
C LEU A 100 9.03 -6.91 3.51
N ILE A 101 8.44 -6.21 2.56
CA ILE A 101 8.21 -6.66 1.18
C ILE A 101 9.10 -5.89 0.23
N LEU A 102 9.63 -6.58 -0.78
CA LEU A 102 10.28 -5.99 -1.94
C LEU A 102 9.40 -6.13 -3.18
N TYR A 103 9.28 -5.07 -3.94
CA TYR A 103 8.60 -5.02 -5.23
C TYR A 103 9.59 -4.57 -6.31
N GLU A 104 9.71 -5.36 -7.37
CA GLU A 104 10.55 -5.03 -8.53
C GLU A 104 9.75 -4.23 -9.55
N VAL A 105 10.16 -3.00 -9.80
CA VAL A 105 9.43 -2.03 -10.63
C VAL A 105 9.27 -2.52 -12.07
N ASP A 106 10.34 -3.02 -12.67
CA ASP A 106 10.33 -3.43 -14.08
C ASP A 106 9.55 -4.72 -14.35
N SER A 107 9.39 -5.58 -13.37
CA SER A 107 8.74 -6.88 -13.54
C SER A 107 7.23 -6.86 -13.32
N GLU A 108 6.67 -5.74 -12.82
CA GLU A 108 5.26 -5.51 -12.47
C GLU A 108 4.59 -6.59 -11.59
N LYS A 109 5.29 -7.68 -11.24
CA LYS A 109 4.66 -8.87 -10.65
C LYS A 109 5.39 -9.50 -9.46
N GLN A 110 6.64 -9.17 -9.20
CA GLN A 110 7.35 -9.90 -8.14
C GLN A 110 7.37 -9.12 -6.82
N LYS A 111 6.41 -9.46 -5.99
CA LYS A 111 6.47 -9.12 -4.56
C LYS A 111 7.21 -10.25 -3.84
N ARG A 112 8.35 -9.94 -3.26
CA ARG A 112 9.12 -10.88 -2.45
C ARG A 112 9.13 -10.45 -0.99
N ARG A 113 8.65 -11.28 -0.09
CA ARG A 113 8.81 -11.06 1.35
C ARG A 113 10.28 -11.26 1.73
N LEU A 114 10.92 -10.21 2.20
CA LEU A 114 12.32 -10.23 2.65
C LEU A 114 12.42 -10.60 4.14
N ILE A 115 11.58 -10.01 4.97
CA ILE A 115 11.50 -10.28 6.41
C ILE A 115 10.05 -10.57 6.77
N ARG A 116 9.86 -11.58 7.59
CA ARG A 116 8.60 -11.87 8.27
C ARG A 116 8.65 -11.33 9.70
N GLY A 117 7.75 -10.41 10.00
CA GLY A 117 7.62 -9.86 11.34
C GLY A 117 7.02 -10.86 12.34
N ASN A 118 7.21 -10.58 13.60
CA ASN A 118 6.69 -11.38 14.73
C ASN A 118 7.01 -12.88 14.66
N THR A 119 8.14 -13.25 14.07
CA THR A 119 8.57 -14.65 13.97
C THR A 119 9.73 -15.00 14.87
N THR A 120 10.45 -14.02 15.35
CA THR A 120 11.59 -14.17 16.26
C THR A 120 11.56 -13.06 17.32
N PRO A 121 12.20 -13.25 18.49
CA PRO A 121 12.31 -12.19 19.50
C PRO A 121 13.00 -10.93 18.98
N ASP A 122 13.83 -11.03 17.94
CA ASP A 122 14.51 -9.88 17.35
C ASP A 122 13.58 -9.03 16.46
N LEU A 123 12.48 -9.61 16.00
CA LEU A 123 11.53 -9.02 15.05
C LEU A 123 10.11 -9.03 15.66
N GLU A 124 10.01 -8.76 16.97
CA GLU A 124 8.74 -8.77 17.69
C GLU A 124 7.77 -7.74 17.13
N GLU A 125 8.25 -6.51 16.84
CA GLU A 125 7.47 -5.45 16.22
C GLU A 125 8.35 -4.62 15.30
N LEU A 126 8.06 -4.61 14.01
CA LEU A 126 8.72 -3.72 13.06
C LEU A 126 8.16 -2.30 13.22
N LYS A 127 9.04 -1.29 13.34
CA LYS A 127 8.64 0.12 13.50
C LYS A 127 8.28 0.71 12.15
N TRP A 128 6.99 0.75 11.83
CA TRP A 128 6.45 1.07 10.50
C TRP A 128 5.75 2.43 10.39
N LEU A 129 5.50 3.13 11.51
CA LEU A 129 4.71 4.38 11.55
C LEU A 129 5.46 5.63 11.04
N GLN A 130 6.75 5.55 10.83
CA GLN A 130 7.59 6.63 10.31
C GLN A 130 8.33 6.10 9.08
N PRO A 131 8.98 6.93 8.26
CA PRO A 131 9.81 6.39 7.18
C PRO A 131 10.88 5.47 7.77
N GLY A 132 10.45 4.23 8.04
CA GLY A 132 11.18 3.25 8.83
C GLY A 132 12.18 2.43 8.04
N ILE A 133 12.21 2.59 6.71
CA ILE A 133 13.06 1.82 5.79
C ILE A 133 14.11 2.73 5.20
N SER A 134 15.37 2.34 5.33
CA SER A 134 16.47 3.03 4.67
C SER A 134 17.40 2.05 3.96
N TRP A 135 17.76 2.37 2.72
CA TRP A 135 18.66 1.58 1.89
C TRP A 135 20.11 1.99 2.09
N SER A 136 21.01 0.99 2.08
CA SER A 136 22.45 1.27 1.98
C SER A 136 22.79 1.91 0.63
N PRO A 137 23.83 2.75 0.54
CA PRO A 137 24.20 3.43 -0.71
C PRO A 137 24.48 2.50 -1.89
N ASP A 138 24.92 1.28 -1.61
CA ASP A 138 25.21 0.24 -2.62
C ASP A 138 23.99 -0.62 -2.98
N GLY A 139 22.82 -0.36 -2.37
CA GLY A 139 21.58 -1.07 -2.61
C GLY A 139 21.55 -2.53 -2.12
N LYS A 140 22.57 -2.98 -1.37
CA LYS A 140 22.65 -4.38 -0.95
C LYS A 140 22.00 -4.69 0.38
N SER A 141 21.72 -3.65 1.16
CA SER A 141 21.14 -3.80 2.50
C SER A 141 20.04 -2.80 2.76
N ILE A 142 19.13 -3.17 3.63
CA ILE A 142 18.10 -2.29 4.19
C ILE A 142 18.29 -2.24 5.70
N SER A 143 18.12 -1.07 6.29
CA SER A 143 17.99 -0.91 7.74
C SER A 143 16.60 -0.45 8.13
N PHE A 144 16.16 -0.90 9.29
CA PHE A 144 14.92 -0.48 9.94
C PHE A 144 15.00 -0.70 11.44
N ALA A 145 14.14 -0.04 12.21
CA ALA A 145 14.03 -0.26 13.63
C ALA A 145 13.05 -1.38 13.96
N SER A 146 13.34 -2.17 14.97
CA SER A 146 12.47 -3.25 15.45
C SER A 146 12.51 -3.32 16.98
N LYS A 147 11.37 -3.62 17.61
CA LYS A 147 11.32 -4.05 18.99
C LYS A 147 11.87 -5.47 19.09
N SER A 148 12.77 -5.67 20.03
CA SER A 148 13.50 -6.92 20.24
C SER A 148 13.53 -7.26 21.74
N GLY A 149 12.41 -7.75 22.24
CA GLY A 149 12.21 -7.98 23.68
C GLY A 149 12.02 -6.68 24.46
N GLU A 150 12.86 -6.42 25.45
CA GLU A 150 12.75 -5.22 26.29
C GLU A 150 13.36 -3.95 25.67
N GLN A 151 14.10 -4.07 24.58
CA GLN A 151 14.83 -2.96 23.94
C GLN A 151 14.55 -2.90 22.45
N ASP A 152 14.62 -1.70 21.90
CA ASP A 152 14.62 -1.51 20.45
C ASP A 152 16.01 -1.81 19.88
N SER A 153 16.02 -2.19 18.60
CA SER A 153 17.23 -2.53 17.89
C SER A 153 17.16 -2.02 16.44
N ILE A 154 18.31 -1.75 15.86
CA ILE A 154 18.42 -1.56 14.41
C ILE A 154 18.68 -2.93 13.79
N ILE A 155 17.86 -3.27 12.80
CA ILE A 155 18.03 -4.45 11.97
C ILE A 155 18.63 -4.02 10.64
N ILE A 156 19.69 -4.71 10.24
CA ILE A 156 20.30 -4.55 8.91
C ILE A 156 20.14 -5.88 8.19
N VAL A 157 19.38 -5.90 7.09
CA VAL A 157 19.09 -7.10 6.32
C VAL A 157 19.77 -7.05 4.96
N ASP A 158 20.41 -8.14 4.56
CA ASP A 158 20.97 -8.34 3.23
C ASP A 158 19.85 -8.67 2.25
N ILE A 159 19.75 -7.91 1.17
CA ILE A 159 18.66 -8.00 0.18
C ILE A 159 18.65 -9.36 -0.52
N LYS A 160 19.82 -9.90 -0.83
CA LYS A 160 19.94 -11.13 -1.61
C LYS A 160 19.59 -12.36 -0.81
N THR A 161 20.08 -12.43 0.42
CA THR A 161 19.98 -13.62 1.28
C THR A 161 18.86 -13.59 2.27
N GLY A 162 18.32 -12.40 2.61
CA GLY A 162 17.37 -12.21 3.70
C GLY A 162 17.96 -12.40 5.10
N LYS A 163 19.29 -12.64 5.20
CA LYS A 163 19.96 -12.71 6.50
C LYS A 163 20.08 -11.32 7.10
N TYR A 164 19.85 -11.21 8.40
CA TYR A 164 19.94 -9.93 9.08
C TYR A 164 20.96 -9.94 10.22
N LYS A 165 21.42 -8.75 10.54
CA LYS A 165 22.23 -8.44 11.72
C LYS A 165 21.42 -7.53 12.61
N LYS A 166 21.38 -7.85 13.90
CA LYS A 166 20.78 -7.02 14.95
C LYS A 166 21.86 -6.15 15.60
N ILE A 167 21.57 -4.88 15.76
CA ILE A 167 22.36 -3.92 16.52
C ILE A 167 21.47 -3.44 17.68
N PRO A 168 21.70 -3.92 18.91
CA PRO A 168 20.95 -3.45 20.07
C PRO A 168 21.30 -2.00 20.35
N ILE A 169 20.30 -1.20 20.70
CA ILE A 169 20.44 0.22 20.99
C ILE A 169 20.04 0.45 22.44
N ASN A 170 20.92 1.07 23.19
CA ASN A 170 20.67 1.43 24.59
C ASN A 170 20.04 2.84 24.67
N LEU A 171 18.84 2.97 24.11
CA LEU A 171 18.02 4.18 24.15
C LEU A 171 16.58 3.76 24.52
N ASP A 172 15.78 4.70 25.01
CA ASP A 172 14.38 4.46 25.40
C ASP A 172 13.48 4.07 24.23
N GLY A 173 13.91 4.36 22.99
CA GLY A 173 13.21 3.95 21.78
C GLY A 173 13.98 4.31 20.51
N VAL A 174 13.81 3.49 19.48
CA VAL A 174 14.29 3.76 18.11
C VAL A 174 13.12 3.61 17.17
N PHE A 175 12.80 4.66 16.42
CA PHE A 175 11.62 4.69 15.55
C PHE A 175 11.98 4.58 14.07
N THR A 176 13.14 5.12 13.68
CA THR A 176 13.56 5.16 12.28
C THR A 176 15.08 5.04 12.18
N THR A 177 15.56 4.70 11.00
CA THR A 177 16.97 4.66 10.66
C THR A 177 17.21 5.42 9.36
N SER A 178 18.39 6.01 9.21
CA SER A 178 18.78 6.68 7.97
C SER A 178 20.21 6.31 7.60
N TRP A 179 20.39 5.71 6.44
CA TRP A 179 21.71 5.51 5.86
C TRP A 179 22.26 6.82 5.30
N HIS A 180 23.52 7.05 5.53
CA HIS A 180 24.23 8.13 4.85
C HIS A 180 24.23 7.85 3.33
N PRO A 181 23.93 8.85 2.46
CA PRO A 181 23.72 8.60 1.03
C PRO A 181 24.97 8.11 0.28
N PHE A 182 26.17 8.33 0.81
CA PHE A 182 27.43 7.98 0.15
C PHE A 182 28.36 7.13 1.01
N GLU A 183 28.11 6.99 2.30
CA GLU A 183 28.97 6.30 3.23
C GLU A 183 28.21 5.17 3.93
N ASN A 184 28.93 4.12 4.30
CA ASN A 184 28.35 3.02 5.06
C ASN A 184 28.17 3.39 6.55
N LYS A 185 27.34 4.38 6.82
CA LYS A 185 26.99 4.89 8.15
C LYS A 185 25.48 4.99 8.29
N ILE A 186 24.97 4.71 9.48
CA ILE A 186 23.54 4.81 9.85
C ILE A 186 23.42 5.81 11.01
N ALA A 187 22.39 6.66 10.92
CA ALA A 187 21.93 7.55 11.97
C ALA A 187 20.53 7.13 12.45
#